data_5c191d65cbcca17dc20293846c7226a1
#
_entry.id   5c191d65cbcca17dc20293846c7226a1
#
_cell.length_a   1.000
_cell.length_b   1.000
_cell.length_c   1.000
_cell.angle_alpha   90.00
_cell.angle_beta   90.00
_cell.angle_gamma   90.00
#
_symmetry.space_group_name_H-M   'P 1'
#
loop_
_entity.id
_entity.type
_entity.pdbx_description
1 polymer ?
#
loop_
_entity_poly.entity_id
_entity_poly.type
_entity_poly.pdbx_seq_one_letter_code
_entity_poly.pdbx_strand_id
1 'polypeptide(L)'
;NIQKSELISVNPKNFERMGFEDSEKTLVRFFLESTLQEEFLVGQWDQDTKTCFIKKINVDQIYGFTCPYEDIFSTDPDMWRNPIILSFPPQNIESIRFSYPEKEFEINLSDSGWILNNNPEIILDTTKIAQFANITQLLLAEGFLSDEEAKDVDFNQSDALITFIPKPKTSSSISRIRLKQIDANRIAVKNGNSPIIYYLSLPNAIQLL
;
A
#
# COMPACT_ATOMS: atom_id res chain seq x y z
N ASN A 1 21.31 7.32 -2.64
CA ASN A 1 21.84 8.59 -3.09
C ASN A 1 22.87 8.35 -4.21
N ILE A 2 22.42 8.32 -5.47
CA ILE A 2 23.22 8.01 -6.67
C ILE A 2 24.46 8.95 -6.77
N GLN A 3 24.42 10.14 -6.21
CA GLN A 3 25.54 11.09 -6.19
C GLN A 3 26.76 10.60 -5.40
N LYS A 4 26.62 9.56 -4.59
CA LYS A 4 27.72 8.93 -3.83
C LYS A 4 28.11 7.56 -4.39
N SER A 5 27.92 7.34 -5.69
CA SER A 5 28.34 6.10 -6.33
C SER A 5 29.86 6.01 -6.43
N GLU A 6 30.38 4.82 -6.23
CA GLU A 6 31.79 4.49 -6.34
C GLU A 6 32.05 3.68 -7.60
N LEU A 7 33.20 3.90 -8.25
CA LEU A 7 33.61 3.08 -9.38
C LEU A 7 33.97 1.67 -8.91
N ILE A 8 33.23 0.68 -9.34
CA ILE A 8 33.41 -0.72 -8.94
C ILE A 8 34.24 -1.49 -9.97
N SER A 9 33.98 -1.28 -11.26
CA SER A 9 34.67 -2.01 -12.34
C SER A 9 34.70 -1.20 -13.63
N VAL A 10 35.75 -1.47 -14.43
CA VAL A 10 35.86 -1.05 -15.82
C VAL A 10 36.01 -2.24 -16.76
N ASN A 11 35.88 -3.47 -16.23
CA ASN A 11 36.12 -4.70 -16.99
C ASN A 11 34.77 -5.30 -17.45
N PRO A 12 34.52 -5.41 -18.76
CA PRO A 12 33.28 -6.01 -19.29
C PRO A 12 33.03 -7.44 -18.83
N LYS A 13 34.07 -8.21 -18.45
CA LYS A 13 33.90 -9.56 -17.91
C LYS A 13 33.11 -9.63 -16.60
N ASN A 14 32.94 -8.49 -15.93
CA ASN A 14 32.15 -8.39 -14.71
C ASN A 14 30.65 -8.09 -14.98
N PHE A 15 30.24 -7.88 -16.23
CA PHE A 15 28.86 -7.52 -16.57
C PHE A 15 27.87 -8.60 -16.17
N GLU A 16 28.16 -9.86 -16.53
CA GLU A 16 27.31 -10.99 -16.18
C GLU A 16 27.10 -11.07 -14.65
N ARG A 17 28.19 -11.09 -13.89
CA ARG A 17 28.14 -11.18 -12.42
C ARG A 17 27.40 -10.03 -11.74
N MET A 18 27.32 -8.87 -12.38
CA MET A 18 26.68 -7.67 -11.87
C MET A 18 25.29 -7.43 -12.49
N GLY A 19 24.73 -8.42 -13.22
CA GLY A 19 23.38 -8.37 -13.77
C GLY A 19 23.18 -7.40 -14.93
N PHE A 20 24.20 -7.21 -15.79
CA PHE A 20 24.08 -6.37 -16.98
C PHE A 20 23.85 -7.15 -18.27
N GLU A 21 23.60 -8.45 -18.18
CA GLU A 21 23.15 -9.26 -19.31
C GLU A 21 21.71 -8.87 -19.72
N ASP A 22 21.34 -9.22 -20.95
CA ASP A 22 20.08 -8.71 -21.56
C ASP A 22 18.81 -9.09 -20.81
N SER A 23 18.82 -10.21 -20.10
CA SER A 23 17.66 -10.71 -19.34
C SER A 23 17.51 -10.14 -17.92
N GLU A 24 18.53 -9.49 -17.38
CA GLU A 24 18.59 -9.14 -15.97
C GLU A 24 18.63 -7.63 -15.71
N LYS A 25 19.07 -6.86 -16.71
CA LYS A 25 19.23 -5.41 -16.57
C LYS A 25 17.92 -4.66 -16.69
N THR A 26 17.73 -3.65 -15.84
CA THR A 26 16.63 -2.69 -15.93
C THR A 26 17.12 -1.39 -16.55
N LEU A 27 16.43 -0.89 -17.58
CA LEU A 27 16.71 0.42 -18.18
C LEU A 27 15.91 1.50 -17.46
N VAL A 28 16.60 2.46 -16.87
CA VAL A 28 16.00 3.62 -16.20
C VAL A 28 16.24 4.87 -17.02
N ARG A 29 15.18 5.63 -17.28
CA ARG A 29 15.22 6.89 -18.02
C ARG A 29 14.58 8.01 -17.21
N PHE A 30 15.26 9.15 -17.15
CA PHE A 30 14.73 10.35 -16.52
C PHE A 30 14.34 11.37 -17.60
N PHE A 31 13.12 11.85 -17.52
CA PHE A 31 12.59 12.88 -18.40
C PHE A 31 12.28 14.14 -17.59
N LEU A 32 12.64 15.31 -18.14
CA LEU A 32 12.09 16.58 -17.72
C LEU A 32 11.09 17.01 -18.79
N GLU A 33 9.82 17.08 -18.40
CA GLU A 33 8.70 17.17 -19.37
C GLU A 33 8.77 16.01 -20.38
N SER A 34 9.02 16.28 -21.65
CA SER A 34 9.19 15.25 -22.68
C SER A 34 10.64 15.05 -23.13
N THR A 35 11.60 15.73 -22.48
CA THR A 35 13.02 15.69 -22.88
C THR A 35 13.77 14.70 -22.00
N LEU A 36 14.38 13.68 -22.64
CA LEU A 36 15.26 12.74 -21.95
C LEU A 36 16.48 13.49 -21.39
N GLN A 37 16.70 13.40 -20.10
CA GLN A 37 17.82 14.03 -19.40
C GLN A 37 18.97 13.06 -19.19
N GLU A 38 18.65 11.89 -18.66
CA GLU A 38 19.63 10.85 -18.35
C GLU A 38 19.01 9.47 -18.55
N GLU A 39 19.87 8.51 -18.91
CA GLU A 39 19.51 7.10 -18.94
C GLU A 39 20.68 6.23 -18.46
N PHE A 40 20.36 5.18 -17.76
CA PHE A 40 21.34 4.21 -17.28
C PHE A 40 20.72 2.83 -17.13
N LEU A 41 21.59 1.83 -17.12
CA LEU A 41 21.23 0.45 -16.81
C LEU A 41 21.46 0.21 -15.33
N VAL A 42 20.51 -0.49 -14.71
CA VAL A 42 20.61 -1.05 -13.36
C VAL A 42 20.81 -2.54 -13.51
N GLY A 43 21.82 -3.04 -12.85
CA GLY A 43 22.14 -4.46 -12.78
C GLY A 43 21.53 -5.12 -11.53
N GLN A 44 22.06 -6.29 -11.19
CA GLN A 44 21.62 -7.05 -10.04
C GLN A 44 21.88 -6.31 -8.71
N TRP A 45 21.03 -6.53 -7.73
CA TRP A 45 21.25 -6.09 -6.36
C TRP A 45 22.12 -7.08 -5.59
N ASP A 46 23.14 -6.59 -4.92
CA ASP A 46 23.97 -7.38 -4.04
C ASP A 46 23.40 -7.34 -2.60
N GLN A 47 22.89 -8.48 -2.18
CA GLN A 47 22.26 -8.63 -0.85
C GLN A 47 23.26 -8.48 0.30
N ASP A 48 24.48 -8.94 0.12
CA ASP A 48 25.48 -8.96 1.19
C ASP A 48 26.01 -7.56 1.49
N THR A 49 26.29 -6.81 0.43
CA THR A 49 26.82 -5.44 0.53
C THR A 49 25.74 -4.36 0.50
N LYS A 50 24.47 -4.72 0.26
CA LYS A 50 23.37 -3.78 0.02
C LYS A 50 23.71 -2.76 -1.07
N THR A 51 24.24 -3.25 -2.19
CA THR A 51 24.71 -2.41 -3.29
C THR A 51 23.88 -2.62 -4.54
N CYS A 52 23.40 -1.53 -5.13
CA CYS A 52 22.87 -1.50 -6.48
C CYS A 52 24.00 -1.13 -7.45
N PHE A 53 24.11 -1.86 -8.56
CA PHE A 53 25.05 -1.56 -9.62
C PHE A 53 24.38 -0.79 -10.74
N ILE A 54 25.06 0.25 -11.24
CA ILE A 54 24.57 1.06 -12.37
C ILE A 54 25.70 1.27 -13.39
N LYS A 55 25.32 1.40 -14.65
CA LYS A 55 26.23 1.85 -15.72
C LYS A 55 25.49 2.68 -16.76
N LYS A 56 26.17 3.63 -17.38
CA LYS A 56 25.64 4.33 -18.56
C LYS A 56 25.60 3.40 -19.78
N ILE A 57 24.69 3.64 -20.70
CA ILE A 57 24.62 2.91 -21.95
C ILE A 57 25.91 3.18 -22.75
N ASN A 58 26.47 2.13 -23.35
CA ASN A 58 27.70 2.16 -24.14
C ASN A 58 28.98 2.61 -23.39
N VAL A 59 28.97 2.47 -22.05
CA VAL A 59 30.13 2.79 -21.22
C VAL A 59 30.45 1.55 -20.36
N ASP A 60 31.74 1.20 -20.23
CA ASP A 60 32.14 -0.01 -19.51
C ASP A 60 32.31 0.21 -18.00
N GLN A 61 32.26 1.46 -17.54
CA GLN A 61 32.34 1.75 -16.10
C GLN A 61 31.04 1.35 -15.39
N ILE A 62 31.20 0.51 -14.37
CA ILE A 62 30.15 0.14 -13.44
C ILE A 62 30.38 0.88 -12.14
N TYR A 63 29.32 1.50 -11.64
CA TYR A 63 29.29 2.19 -10.36
C TYR A 63 28.36 1.44 -9.40
N GLY A 64 28.73 1.46 -8.12
CA GLY A 64 27.90 0.93 -7.04
C GLY A 64 27.47 2.05 -6.08
N PHE A 65 26.31 1.96 -5.53
CA PHE A 65 25.83 2.83 -4.45
C PHE A 65 25.01 2.03 -3.43
N THR A 66 24.96 2.50 -2.20
CA THR A 66 24.17 1.86 -1.15
C THR A 66 22.70 1.90 -1.51
N CYS A 67 22.09 0.72 -1.56
CA CYS A 67 20.74 0.47 -2.00
C CYS A 67 20.11 -0.51 -1.00
N PRO A 68 19.27 -0.02 -0.06
CA PRO A 68 18.80 -0.86 1.05
C PRO A 68 17.81 -1.96 0.64
N TYR A 69 17.19 -1.83 -0.54
CA TYR A 69 16.16 -2.74 -1.03
C TYR A 69 16.43 -3.15 -2.47
N GLU A 70 16.17 -4.41 -2.80
CA GLU A 70 16.27 -4.98 -4.14
C GLU A 70 15.38 -4.23 -5.15
N ASP A 71 14.15 -3.92 -4.73
CA ASP A 71 13.08 -3.42 -5.60
C ASP A 71 13.08 -1.90 -5.83
N ILE A 72 14.16 -1.20 -5.46
CA ILE A 72 14.22 0.27 -5.60
C ILE A 72 14.05 0.75 -7.06
N PHE A 73 14.31 -0.13 -8.03
CA PHE A 73 14.10 0.10 -9.46
C PHE A 73 13.14 -0.93 -10.04
N SER A 74 12.14 -1.33 -9.26
CA SER A 74 11.14 -2.30 -9.71
C SER A 74 10.49 -1.86 -11.02
N THR A 75 10.32 -2.80 -11.93
CA THR A 75 9.55 -2.64 -13.16
C THR A 75 8.05 -2.88 -12.95
N ASP A 76 7.66 -3.34 -11.76
CA ASP A 76 6.26 -3.49 -11.37
C ASP A 76 5.70 -2.11 -10.98
N PRO A 77 4.71 -1.58 -11.72
CA PRO A 77 4.09 -0.29 -11.39
C PRO A 77 3.46 -0.26 -9.99
N ASP A 78 3.00 -1.39 -9.47
CA ASP A 78 2.33 -1.47 -8.19
C ASP A 78 3.28 -1.21 -7.01
N MET A 79 4.58 -1.48 -7.19
CA MET A 79 5.61 -1.14 -6.19
C MET A 79 5.79 0.38 -5.99
N TRP A 80 5.32 1.20 -6.95
CA TRP A 80 5.39 2.67 -6.88
C TRP A 80 4.07 3.31 -6.42
N ARG A 81 3.00 2.52 -6.31
CA ARG A 81 1.68 3.00 -5.89
C ARG A 81 1.62 3.13 -4.37
N ASN A 82 0.81 4.07 -3.89
CA ASN A 82 0.57 4.23 -2.47
C ASN A 82 -0.35 3.10 -1.96
N PRO A 83 0.13 2.18 -1.11
CA PRO A 83 -0.67 1.07 -0.61
C PRO A 83 -1.62 1.45 0.54
N ILE A 84 -1.63 2.69 0.99
CA ILE A 84 -2.44 3.10 2.14
C ILE A 84 -3.93 3.13 1.74
N ILE A 85 -4.70 2.17 2.25
CA ILE A 85 -6.15 2.15 2.12
C ILE A 85 -6.77 3.19 3.07
N LEU A 86 -6.35 3.18 4.33
CA LEU A 86 -6.87 4.04 5.39
C LEU A 86 -5.76 4.39 6.37
N SER A 87 -5.75 5.65 6.79
CA SER A 87 -4.97 6.09 7.94
C SER A 87 -5.89 6.92 8.83
N PHE A 88 -6.36 6.33 9.93
CA PHE A 88 -7.29 6.98 10.83
C PHE A 88 -6.82 6.82 12.28
N PRO A 89 -6.24 7.88 12.89
CA PRO A 89 -5.72 7.80 14.25
C PRO A 89 -6.83 7.43 15.26
N PRO A 90 -6.65 6.39 16.07
CA PRO A 90 -7.68 5.90 17.01
C PRO A 90 -8.22 6.97 17.96
N GLN A 91 -7.36 7.87 18.41
CA GLN A 91 -7.75 8.97 19.31
C GLN A 91 -8.72 9.98 18.67
N ASN A 92 -8.80 10.01 17.33
CA ASN A 92 -9.67 10.91 16.59
C ASN A 92 -11.05 10.30 16.30
N ILE A 93 -11.26 9.02 16.62
CA ILE A 93 -12.52 8.32 16.37
C ILE A 93 -13.57 8.76 17.42
N GLU A 94 -14.72 9.22 16.96
CA GLU A 94 -15.93 9.41 17.77
C GLU A 94 -16.82 8.19 17.67
N SER A 95 -17.11 7.73 16.45
CA SER A 95 -17.88 6.52 16.22
C SER A 95 -17.45 5.77 14.95
N ILE A 96 -17.80 4.50 14.90
CA ILE A 96 -17.61 3.64 13.74
C ILE A 96 -18.93 2.97 13.42
N ARG A 97 -19.42 3.17 12.20
CA ARG A 97 -20.65 2.54 11.72
C ARG A 97 -20.31 1.41 10.75
N PHE A 98 -20.93 0.28 11.00
CA PHE A 98 -20.84 -0.92 10.19
C PHE A 98 -22.17 -1.17 9.50
N SER A 99 -22.20 -1.13 8.17
CA SER A 99 -23.39 -1.38 7.37
C SER A 99 -23.15 -2.61 6.49
N TYR A 100 -23.98 -3.63 6.68
CA TYR A 100 -24.06 -4.86 5.90
C TYR A 100 -25.41 -4.91 5.17
N PRO A 101 -25.59 -5.79 4.18
CA PRO A 101 -26.86 -5.86 3.45
C PRO A 101 -28.10 -6.04 4.33
N GLU A 102 -28.00 -6.78 5.42
CA GLU A 102 -29.13 -7.13 6.27
C GLU A 102 -29.08 -6.52 7.69
N LYS A 103 -27.99 -5.84 8.04
CA LYS A 103 -27.82 -5.28 9.39
C LYS A 103 -26.94 -4.05 9.39
N GLU A 104 -27.22 -3.17 10.31
CA GLU A 104 -26.38 -2.00 10.60
C GLU A 104 -26.21 -1.87 12.12
N PHE A 105 -25.01 -1.47 12.54
CA PHE A 105 -24.76 -1.10 13.94
C PHE A 105 -23.65 -0.05 14.01
N GLU A 106 -23.62 0.65 15.12
CA GLU A 106 -22.64 1.70 15.37
C GLU A 106 -22.01 1.51 16.74
N ILE A 107 -20.69 1.61 16.84
CA ILE A 107 -19.98 1.70 18.10
C ILE A 107 -19.56 3.14 18.33
N ASN A 108 -19.89 3.68 19.50
CA ASN A 108 -19.71 5.07 19.87
C ASN A 108 -18.77 5.18 21.05
N LEU A 109 -17.86 6.15 21.02
CA LEU A 109 -17.04 6.47 22.20
C LEU A 109 -17.84 7.38 23.14
N SER A 110 -18.03 6.92 24.38
CA SER A 110 -18.65 7.68 25.46
C SER A 110 -17.65 7.94 26.60
N ASP A 111 -18.04 8.71 27.60
CA ASP A 111 -17.23 8.96 28.80
C ASP A 111 -16.93 7.65 29.57
N SER A 112 -17.79 6.65 29.49
CA SER A 112 -17.65 5.35 30.12
C SER A 112 -16.93 4.32 29.24
N GLY A 113 -16.53 4.67 28.02
CA GLY A 113 -15.92 3.79 27.04
C GLY A 113 -16.78 3.55 25.80
N TRP A 114 -16.46 2.49 25.06
CA TRP A 114 -17.17 2.15 23.84
C TRP A 114 -18.51 1.48 24.11
N ILE A 115 -19.57 1.97 23.49
CA ILE A 115 -20.94 1.47 23.61
C ILE A 115 -21.52 1.13 22.23
N LEU A 116 -22.45 0.17 22.20
CA LEU A 116 -23.11 -0.28 20.97
C LEU A 116 -24.46 0.43 20.81
N ASN A 117 -24.69 1.02 19.64
CA ASN A 117 -25.97 1.66 19.27
C ASN A 117 -26.50 2.61 20.36
N ASN A 118 -25.61 3.37 21.00
CA ASN A 118 -25.91 4.22 22.14
C ASN A 118 -26.56 3.51 23.36
N ASN A 119 -26.40 2.18 23.46
CA ASN A 119 -26.89 1.40 24.59
C ASN A 119 -25.75 1.06 25.56
N PRO A 120 -25.66 1.71 26.75
CA PRO A 120 -24.59 1.49 27.71
C PRO A 120 -24.69 0.14 28.45
N GLU A 121 -25.83 -0.57 28.33
CA GLU A 121 -26.01 -1.87 28.96
C GLU A 121 -25.28 -3.01 28.22
N ILE A 122 -24.92 -2.77 26.94
CA ILE A 122 -24.20 -3.75 26.14
C ILE A 122 -22.70 -3.59 26.38
N ILE A 123 -22.12 -4.55 27.08
CA ILE A 123 -20.69 -4.60 27.38
C ILE A 123 -19.96 -5.04 26.09
N LEU A 124 -19.08 -4.19 25.60
CA LEU A 124 -18.25 -4.50 24.44
C LEU A 124 -16.91 -5.08 24.86
N ASP A 125 -16.37 -5.96 24.01
CA ASP A 125 -15.00 -6.46 24.15
C ASP A 125 -14.01 -5.35 23.77
N THR A 126 -13.49 -4.66 24.78
CA THR A 126 -12.53 -3.55 24.59
C THR A 126 -11.24 -3.98 23.92
N THR A 127 -10.85 -5.27 24.08
CA THR A 127 -9.65 -5.80 23.40
C THR A 127 -9.86 -5.86 21.89
N LYS A 128 -11.02 -6.35 21.45
CA LYS A 128 -11.37 -6.37 20.01
C LYS A 128 -11.46 -4.99 19.42
N ILE A 129 -12.05 -4.03 20.14
CA ILE A 129 -12.13 -2.65 19.70
C ILE A 129 -10.73 -2.03 19.56
N ALA A 130 -9.86 -2.27 20.53
CA ALA A 130 -8.48 -1.78 20.47
C ALA A 130 -7.69 -2.41 19.30
N GLN A 131 -7.86 -3.70 19.05
CA GLN A 131 -7.27 -4.38 17.90
C GLN A 131 -7.76 -3.78 16.57
N PHE A 132 -9.07 -3.60 16.42
CA PHE A 132 -9.67 -2.98 15.25
C PHE A 132 -9.15 -1.54 15.05
N ALA A 133 -9.11 -0.73 16.09
CA ALA A 133 -8.59 0.64 16.05
C ALA A 133 -7.11 0.68 15.65
N ASN A 134 -6.31 -0.28 16.11
CA ASN A 134 -4.90 -0.38 15.71
C ASN A 134 -4.73 -0.74 14.23
N ILE A 135 -5.54 -1.68 13.71
CA ILE A 135 -5.53 -2.05 12.28
C ILE A 135 -5.88 -0.82 11.43
N THR A 136 -6.89 -0.05 11.85
CA THR A 136 -7.37 1.10 11.08
C THR A 136 -6.50 2.35 11.22
N GLN A 137 -5.57 2.37 12.19
CA GLN A 137 -4.56 3.43 12.29
C GLN A 137 -3.72 3.53 11.01
N LEU A 138 -3.35 2.38 10.43
CA LEU A 138 -2.68 2.29 9.15
C LEU A 138 -3.05 0.96 8.48
N LEU A 139 -4.08 1.01 7.64
CA LEU A 139 -4.51 -0.14 6.85
C LEU A 139 -3.81 -0.08 5.49
N LEU A 140 -2.99 -1.09 5.22
CA LEU A 140 -2.25 -1.23 3.96
C LEU A 140 -2.90 -2.28 3.07
N ALA A 141 -2.90 -2.02 1.77
CA ALA A 141 -3.27 -2.98 0.73
C ALA A 141 -2.20 -4.07 0.59
N GLU A 142 -2.61 -5.26 0.19
CA GLU A 142 -1.72 -6.32 -0.26
C GLU A 142 -1.45 -6.23 -1.77
N GLY A 143 -2.26 -5.44 -2.47
CA GLY A 143 -2.07 -5.12 -3.87
C GLY A 143 -3.23 -4.31 -4.43
N PHE A 144 -3.23 -4.17 -5.74
CA PHE A 144 -4.18 -3.34 -6.48
C PHE A 144 -4.89 -4.19 -7.52
N LEU A 145 -6.18 -3.94 -7.75
CA LEU A 145 -6.86 -4.57 -8.88
C LEU A 145 -6.42 -3.88 -10.18
N SER A 146 -6.24 -4.68 -11.21
CA SER A 146 -6.08 -4.18 -12.57
C SER A 146 -7.35 -3.44 -13.03
N ASP A 147 -7.22 -2.61 -14.08
CA ASP A 147 -8.36 -1.90 -14.65
C ASP A 147 -9.45 -2.86 -15.18
N GLU A 148 -9.08 -4.08 -15.57
CA GLU A 148 -10.02 -5.11 -16.01
C GLU A 148 -10.76 -5.74 -14.84
N GLU A 149 -10.05 -6.20 -13.81
CA GLU A 149 -10.67 -6.75 -12.60
C GLU A 149 -11.58 -5.72 -11.91
N ALA A 150 -11.16 -4.44 -11.90
CA ALA A 150 -11.89 -3.35 -11.28
C ALA A 150 -13.28 -3.09 -11.91
N LYS A 151 -13.45 -3.38 -13.22
CA LYS A 151 -14.73 -3.21 -13.92
C LYS A 151 -15.81 -4.16 -13.42
N ASP A 152 -15.42 -5.34 -12.95
CA ASP A 152 -16.34 -6.38 -12.50
C ASP A 152 -16.77 -6.20 -11.03
N VAL A 153 -16.20 -5.21 -10.32
CA VAL A 153 -16.50 -4.97 -8.91
C VAL A 153 -17.58 -3.91 -8.74
N ASP A 154 -18.80 -4.34 -8.39
CA ASP A 154 -19.91 -3.41 -8.06
C ASP A 154 -19.93 -3.06 -6.58
N PHE A 155 -19.38 -1.91 -6.23
CA PHE A 155 -19.40 -1.39 -4.86
C PHE A 155 -20.75 -0.81 -4.43
N ASN A 156 -21.76 -0.70 -5.30
CA ASN A 156 -23.13 -0.36 -4.88
C ASN A 156 -23.77 -1.55 -4.16
N GLN A 157 -23.29 -2.75 -4.46
CA GLN A 157 -23.66 -3.99 -3.79
C GLN A 157 -22.52 -4.49 -2.90
N SER A 158 -21.90 -3.61 -2.14
CA SER A 158 -20.82 -3.99 -1.22
C SER A 158 -21.31 -4.94 -0.12
N ASP A 159 -20.44 -5.88 0.27
CA ASP A 159 -20.75 -6.83 1.34
C ASP A 159 -20.62 -6.17 2.72
N ALA A 160 -19.79 -5.13 2.82
CA ALA A 160 -19.72 -4.27 3.99
C ALA A 160 -19.31 -2.84 3.63
N LEU A 161 -19.84 -1.87 4.37
CA LEU A 161 -19.40 -0.49 4.41
C LEU A 161 -19.05 -0.12 5.85
N ILE A 162 -17.81 0.31 6.07
CA ILE A 162 -17.36 0.81 7.36
C ILE A 162 -17.14 2.31 7.25
N THR A 163 -17.81 3.06 8.12
CA THR A 163 -17.72 4.52 8.16
C THR A 163 -17.08 4.96 9.46
N PHE A 164 -15.96 5.68 9.36
CA PHE A 164 -15.25 6.28 10.49
C PHE A 164 -15.70 7.73 10.64
N ILE A 165 -16.24 8.05 11.79
CA ILE A 165 -16.72 9.41 12.13
C ILE A 165 -15.72 10.01 13.12
N PRO A 166 -15.08 11.15 12.75
CA PRO A 166 -14.09 11.78 13.61
C PRO A 166 -14.74 12.59 14.72
N LYS A 167 -14.04 12.70 15.85
CA LYS A 167 -14.39 13.67 16.89
C LYS A 167 -14.43 15.09 16.34
N PRO A 168 -15.32 15.96 16.86
CA PRO A 168 -15.34 17.37 16.52
C PRO A 168 -13.97 18.03 16.75
N LYS A 169 -13.61 18.97 15.88
CA LYS A 169 -12.38 19.76 15.97
C LYS A 169 -11.07 18.99 15.76
N THR A 170 -11.11 17.74 15.26
CA THR A 170 -9.92 17.05 14.78
C THR A 170 -9.64 17.41 13.32
N SER A 171 -8.41 17.14 12.86
CA SER A 171 -8.04 17.29 11.45
C SER A 171 -8.55 16.15 10.55
N SER A 172 -9.10 15.10 11.14
CA SER A 172 -9.63 13.94 10.41
C SER A 172 -10.99 14.29 9.77
N SER A 173 -11.24 13.76 8.59
CA SER A 173 -12.53 13.80 7.90
C SER A 173 -13.21 12.43 7.97
N ILE A 174 -14.53 12.40 7.69
CA ILE A 174 -15.26 11.14 7.57
C ILE A 174 -14.61 10.28 6.49
N SER A 175 -14.23 9.07 6.87
CA SER A 175 -13.70 8.08 5.94
C SER A 175 -14.65 6.90 5.79
N ARG A 176 -14.75 6.37 4.56
CA ARG A 176 -15.65 5.27 4.22
C ARG A 176 -14.87 4.23 3.43
N ILE A 177 -14.83 3.01 3.93
CA ILE A 177 -14.27 1.88 3.20
C ILE A 177 -15.39 0.90 2.84
N ARG A 178 -15.46 0.54 1.56
CA ARG A 178 -16.36 -0.50 1.05
C ARG A 178 -15.56 -1.75 0.78
N LEU A 179 -16.12 -2.88 1.19
CA LEU A 179 -15.53 -4.19 0.99
C LEU A 179 -16.45 -5.02 0.09
N LYS A 180 -15.88 -5.70 -0.90
CA LYS A 180 -16.59 -6.59 -1.82
C LYS A 180 -15.76 -7.82 -2.07
N GLN A 181 -16.29 -9.00 -1.76
CA GLN A 181 -15.63 -10.26 -2.08
C GLN A 181 -15.58 -10.43 -3.60
N ILE A 182 -14.40 -10.73 -4.13
CA ILE A 182 -14.17 -10.90 -5.57
C ILE A 182 -13.88 -12.35 -5.94
N ASP A 183 -13.28 -13.10 -5.02
CA ASP A 183 -13.04 -14.54 -5.17
C ASP A 183 -12.94 -15.23 -3.79
N ALA A 184 -12.53 -16.49 -3.78
CA ALA A 184 -12.43 -17.28 -2.54
C ALA A 184 -11.36 -16.76 -1.55
N ASN A 185 -10.40 -15.98 -2.03
CA ASN A 185 -9.22 -15.59 -1.27
C ASN A 185 -9.06 -14.08 -1.11
N ARG A 186 -9.75 -13.26 -1.94
CA ARG A 186 -9.54 -11.82 -2.01
C ARG A 186 -10.83 -11.03 -1.83
N ILE A 187 -10.68 -9.91 -1.14
CA ILE A 187 -11.72 -8.89 -0.97
C ILE A 187 -11.20 -7.58 -1.57
N ALA A 188 -11.95 -7.03 -2.52
CA ALA A 188 -11.72 -5.69 -3.05
C ALA A 188 -12.10 -4.65 -2.00
N VAL A 189 -11.28 -3.62 -1.87
CA VAL A 189 -11.46 -2.52 -0.91
C VAL A 189 -11.37 -1.19 -1.63
N LYS A 190 -12.35 -0.32 -1.37
CA LYS A 190 -12.39 1.03 -1.92
C LYS A 190 -12.55 2.05 -0.80
N ASN A 191 -11.67 3.06 -0.75
CA ASN A 191 -11.78 4.14 0.20
C ASN A 191 -12.46 5.36 -0.45
N GLY A 192 -13.64 5.71 0.06
CA GLY A 192 -14.40 6.88 -0.39
C GLY A 192 -14.65 6.88 -1.90
N ASN A 193 -14.29 7.98 -2.55
CA ASN A 193 -14.42 8.17 -4.00
C ASN A 193 -13.09 7.94 -4.75
N SER A 194 -12.09 7.32 -4.10
CA SER A 194 -10.82 7.00 -4.77
C SER A 194 -11.07 6.18 -6.03
N PRO A 195 -10.40 6.49 -7.15
CA PRO A 195 -10.44 5.64 -8.33
C PRO A 195 -9.65 4.34 -8.11
N ILE A 196 -8.78 4.30 -7.12
CA ILE A 196 -7.95 3.13 -6.83
C ILE A 196 -8.78 2.08 -6.09
N ILE A 197 -8.73 0.85 -6.59
CA ILE A 197 -9.31 -0.31 -5.92
C ILE A 197 -8.16 -1.18 -5.46
N TYR A 198 -8.13 -1.40 -4.17
CA TYR A 198 -7.16 -2.25 -3.49
C TYR A 198 -7.73 -3.66 -3.33
N TYR A 199 -6.88 -4.61 -2.96
CA TYR A 199 -7.36 -5.86 -2.41
C TYR A 199 -6.63 -6.22 -1.11
N LEU A 200 -7.32 -7.00 -0.29
CA LEU A 200 -6.81 -7.70 0.89
C LEU A 200 -7.07 -9.18 0.71
N SER A 201 -6.23 -10.02 1.26
CA SER A 201 -6.53 -11.43 1.44
C SER A 201 -7.74 -11.59 2.38
N LEU A 202 -8.50 -12.66 2.20
CA LEU A 202 -9.66 -12.95 3.06
C LEU A 202 -9.30 -12.98 4.54
N PRO A 203 -8.19 -13.60 5.00
CA PRO A 203 -7.82 -13.58 6.42
C PRO A 203 -7.57 -12.18 7.00
N ASN A 204 -7.00 -11.27 6.21
CA ASN A 204 -6.75 -9.90 6.65
C ASN A 204 -8.03 -9.05 6.62
N ALA A 205 -8.87 -9.25 5.61
CA ALA A 205 -10.14 -8.55 5.51
C ALA A 205 -11.15 -8.94 6.62
N ILE A 206 -11.15 -10.21 7.04
CA ILE A 206 -12.02 -10.69 8.16
C ILE A 206 -11.73 -9.94 9.46
N GLN A 207 -10.52 -9.44 9.67
CA GLN A 207 -10.19 -8.64 10.85
C GLN A 207 -10.91 -7.28 10.88
N LEU A 208 -11.48 -6.86 9.75
CA LEU A 208 -12.27 -5.63 9.62
C LEU A 208 -13.78 -5.88 9.73
N LEU A 209 -14.21 -7.14 9.65
CA LEU A 209 -15.62 -7.55 9.61
C LEU A 209 -16.07 -8.22 10.91
#